data_7c68e6f7a0c9b612afb287ed6e6a2502
#
_entry.id   7c68e6f7a0c9b612afb287ed6e6a2502
#
_cell.length_a   1.000
_cell.length_b   1.000
_cell.length_c   1.000
_cell.angle_alpha   90.00
_cell.angle_beta   90.00
_cell.angle_gamma   90.00
#
_symmetry.space_group_name_H-M   'P 1'
#
loop_
_entity.id
_entity.type
_entity.pdbx_description
1 polymer ?
#
loop_
_entity_poly.entity_id
_entity_poly.type
_entity_poly.pdbx_seq_one_letter_code
_entity_poly.pdbx_strand_id
1 'polypeptide(L)'
;GVRRPARVCFFDLRGGKTGAKVSAYTPKAMLFFAEKHAVPIVSDPADLASFDVVLFSLLCFRDFYRVARVAHHKRPGQEWIAGGNACVTPTGIAWIMNYVWIGDCRDSFARILAGERDVAGLLDTRHPDRPIRYVDEDIDPEPLSGSEIEMSKGCPRRRLFCIHPWRHR
;
A
#
# COMPACT_ATOMS: atom_id res chain seq x y z
N GLY A 1 19.09 -24.55 -2.97
CA GLY A 1 18.92 -23.95 -1.65
C GLY A 1 17.49 -23.45 -1.49
N VAL A 2 16.83 -23.85 -0.40
CA VAL A 2 15.49 -23.36 -0.06
C VAL A 2 15.62 -21.87 0.21
N ARG A 3 15.00 -21.01 -0.60
CA ARG A 3 14.95 -19.56 -0.35
C ARG A 3 14.20 -19.34 0.97
N ARG A 4 14.83 -18.67 1.91
CA ARG A 4 14.16 -18.20 3.12
C ARG A 4 12.97 -17.32 2.71
N PRO A 5 11.79 -17.49 3.31
CA PRO A 5 10.65 -16.62 3.03
C PRO A 5 11.01 -15.16 3.34
N ALA A 6 10.60 -14.24 2.46
CA ALA A 6 10.86 -12.82 2.62
C ALA A 6 10.16 -12.31 3.88
N ARG A 7 10.85 -11.49 4.69
CA ARG A 7 10.27 -10.81 5.83
C ARG A 7 9.55 -9.57 5.34
N VAL A 8 8.25 -9.52 5.56
CA VAL A 8 7.37 -8.45 5.08
C VAL A 8 6.84 -7.65 6.26
N CYS A 9 6.73 -6.34 6.12
CA CYS A 9 6.00 -5.48 7.07
C CYS A 9 5.18 -4.42 6.35
N PHE A 10 4.17 -3.88 7.04
CA PHE A 10 3.63 -2.57 6.74
C PHE A 10 4.41 -1.49 7.49
N PHE A 11 4.66 -0.36 6.82
CA PHE A 11 5.21 0.83 7.47
C PHE A 11 4.13 1.89 7.64
N ASP A 12 3.82 2.19 8.91
CA ASP A 12 2.86 3.25 9.24
C ASP A 12 3.54 4.62 9.25
N LEU A 13 3.35 5.37 8.18
CA LEU A 13 3.85 6.74 8.02
C LEU A 13 3.27 7.75 9.03
N ARG A 14 2.25 7.35 9.80
CA ARG A 14 1.53 8.18 10.77
C ARG A 14 1.77 7.75 12.21
N GLY A 15 2.46 6.64 12.40
CA GLY A 15 2.86 6.15 13.71
C GLY A 15 3.69 7.20 14.44
N GLY A 16 3.25 7.55 15.65
CA GLY A 16 3.94 8.54 16.47
C GLY A 16 5.23 7.99 17.06
N LYS A 17 6.16 8.89 17.41
CA LYS A 17 7.43 8.61 18.11
C LYS A 17 7.25 7.97 19.52
N THR A 18 6.04 7.67 19.94
CA THR A 18 5.70 7.30 21.32
C THR A 18 5.53 5.80 21.56
N GLY A 19 6.09 4.94 20.69
CA GLY A 19 6.08 3.49 20.92
C GLY A 19 4.72 2.78 20.77
N ALA A 20 3.64 3.51 20.45
CA ALA A 20 2.38 2.90 20.06
C ALA A 20 2.53 2.31 18.65
N LYS A 21 2.40 1.00 18.52
CA LYS A 21 2.54 0.28 17.25
C LYS A 21 1.52 0.73 16.20
N VAL A 22 0.42 1.34 16.61
CA VAL A 22 -0.68 1.79 15.77
C VAL A 22 -1.20 3.12 16.28
N SER A 23 -1.38 4.10 15.40
CA SER A 23 -1.98 5.39 15.72
C SER A 23 -3.45 5.43 15.31
N ALA A 24 -4.22 6.38 15.87
CA ALA A 24 -5.59 6.64 15.45
C ALA A 24 -5.71 7.05 13.96
N TYR A 25 -4.60 7.41 13.34
CA TYR A 25 -4.52 7.82 11.93
C TYR A 25 -3.99 6.71 11.00
N THR A 26 -3.66 5.54 11.54
CA THR A 26 -3.24 4.39 10.72
C THR A 26 -4.35 4.00 9.76
N PRO A 27 -4.04 3.82 8.47
CA PRO A 27 -5.05 3.45 7.48
C PRO A 27 -5.75 2.14 7.86
N LYS A 28 -7.09 2.14 7.88
CA LYS A 28 -7.88 0.96 8.25
C LYS A 28 -7.65 -0.22 7.34
N ALA A 29 -7.52 0.02 6.03
CA ALA A 29 -7.16 -1.03 5.09
C ALA A 29 -5.80 -1.68 5.43
N MET A 30 -4.82 -0.90 5.91
CA MET A 30 -3.56 -1.44 6.40
C MET A 30 -3.77 -2.36 7.61
N LEU A 31 -4.60 -1.93 8.58
CA LEU A 31 -4.93 -2.75 9.75
C LEU A 31 -5.61 -4.05 9.35
N PHE A 32 -6.59 -3.97 8.47
CA PHE A 32 -7.31 -5.14 7.95
C PHE A 32 -6.37 -6.16 7.29
N PHE A 33 -5.53 -5.73 6.34
CA PHE A 33 -4.59 -6.63 5.68
C PHE A 33 -3.50 -7.15 6.63
N ALA A 34 -3.03 -6.32 7.54
CA ALA A 34 -2.04 -6.71 8.54
C ALA A 34 -2.57 -7.81 9.44
N GLU A 35 -3.79 -7.69 9.91
CA GLU A 35 -4.46 -8.70 10.75
C GLU A 35 -4.79 -9.96 9.96
N LYS A 36 -5.46 -9.83 8.80
CA LYS A 36 -5.87 -10.95 7.94
C LYS A 36 -4.70 -11.83 7.51
N HIS A 37 -3.53 -11.26 7.29
CA HIS A 37 -2.36 -11.97 6.75
C HIS A 37 -1.19 -12.07 7.74
N ALA A 38 -1.39 -11.71 8.99
CA ALA A 38 -0.36 -11.73 10.05
C ALA A 38 0.91 -10.95 9.66
N VAL A 39 0.75 -9.81 8.95
CA VAL A 39 1.86 -8.93 8.57
C VAL A 39 2.09 -7.89 9.67
N PRO A 40 3.31 -7.79 10.25
CA PRO A 40 3.58 -6.80 11.29
C PRO A 40 3.49 -5.38 10.76
N ILE A 41 3.05 -4.45 11.63
CA ILE A 41 3.09 -3.02 11.38
C ILE A 41 4.23 -2.43 12.20
N VAL A 42 5.10 -1.67 11.54
CA VAL A 42 6.20 -0.92 12.17
C VAL A 42 6.06 0.57 11.86
N SER A 43 6.53 1.41 12.75
CA SER A 43 6.47 2.88 12.59
C SER A 43 7.81 3.57 12.84
N ASP A 44 8.80 2.86 13.39
CA ASP A 44 10.16 3.38 13.49
C ASP A 44 10.93 3.06 12.20
N PRO A 45 11.45 4.07 11.50
CA PRO A 45 12.26 3.85 10.31
C PRO A 45 13.49 2.95 10.53
N ALA A 46 14.02 2.90 11.74
CA ALA A 46 15.14 2.02 12.08
C ALA A 46 14.78 0.53 11.94
N ASP A 47 13.52 0.18 12.20
CA ASP A 47 13.02 -1.19 12.09
C ASP A 47 12.98 -1.68 10.64
N LEU A 48 12.91 -0.78 9.65
CA LEU A 48 12.87 -1.13 8.23
C LEU A 48 14.05 -2.00 7.81
N ALA A 49 15.19 -1.83 8.45
CA ALA A 49 16.38 -2.64 8.19
C ALA A 49 16.14 -4.15 8.41
N SER A 50 15.14 -4.54 9.16
CA SER A 50 14.83 -5.93 9.48
C SER A 50 13.98 -6.65 8.44
N PHE A 51 13.46 -5.95 7.43
CA PHE A 51 12.52 -6.51 6.45
C PHE A 51 13.07 -6.49 5.04
N ASP A 52 12.61 -7.44 4.23
CA ASP A 52 13.01 -7.59 2.83
C ASP A 52 12.02 -6.86 1.91
N VAL A 53 10.75 -6.82 2.33
CA VAL A 53 9.65 -6.13 1.63
C VAL A 53 8.93 -5.20 2.60
N VAL A 54 8.74 -3.95 2.20
CA VAL A 54 8.02 -2.93 2.98
C VAL A 54 6.80 -2.46 2.20
N LEU A 55 5.65 -2.54 2.83
CA LEU A 55 4.35 -2.17 2.27
C LEU A 55 3.90 -0.82 2.83
N PHE A 56 3.41 0.06 1.97
CA PHE A 56 2.90 1.38 2.32
C PHE A 56 1.45 1.54 1.90
N SER A 57 0.60 2.08 2.77
CA SER A 57 -0.76 2.49 2.42
C SER A 57 -0.83 4.02 2.37
N LEU A 58 -0.96 4.56 1.15
CA LEU A 58 -0.90 5.98 0.86
C LEU A 58 -2.32 6.52 0.61
N LEU A 59 -2.82 7.35 1.50
CA LEU A 59 -4.19 7.89 1.43
C LEU A 59 -4.27 9.20 0.64
N CYS A 60 -3.22 10.02 0.70
CA CYS A 60 -3.16 11.33 0.07
C CYS A 60 -1.74 11.71 -0.35
N PHE A 61 -1.60 12.78 -1.14
CA PHE A 61 -0.29 13.24 -1.62
C PHE A 61 0.69 13.67 -0.52
N ARG A 62 0.22 14.00 0.68
CA ARG A 62 1.10 14.24 1.83
C ARG A 62 1.90 13.00 2.21
N ASP A 63 1.38 11.81 1.91
CA ASP A 63 2.08 10.57 2.19
C ASP A 63 3.29 10.38 1.29
N PHE A 64 3.29 10.92 0.07
CA PHE A 64 4.46 10.92 -0.80
C PHE A 64 5.64 11.65 -0.14
N TYR A 65 5.35 12.80 0.47
CA TYR A 65 6.36 13.54 1.22
C TYR A 65 6.86 12.77 2.45
N ARG A 66 5.96 12.09 3.17
CA ARG A 66 6.34 11.26 4.31
C ARG A 66 7.21 10.08 3.89
N VAL A 67 6.89 9.42 2.77
CA VAL A 67 7.73 8.37 2.19
C VAL A 67 9.11 8.91 1.82
N ALA A 68 9.17 10.07 1.15
CA ALA A 68 10.44 10.69 0.77
C ALA A 68 11.34 10.96 1.99
N ARG A 69 10.76 11.36 3.13
CA ARG A 69 11.51 11.57 4.38
C ARG A 69 12.15 10.32 4.95
N VAL A 70 11.60 9.14 4.69
CA VAL A 70 12.14 7.87 5.17
C VAL A 70 12.91 7.11 4.10
N ALA A 71 12.97 7.64 2.88
CA ALA A 71 13.57 6.95 1.73
C ALA A 71 15.06 6.59 1.92
N HIS A 72 15.79 7.37 2.73
CA HIS A 72 17.20 7.11 3.04
C HIS A 72 17.41 5.84 3.90
N HIS A 73 16.35 5.30 4.51
CA HIS A 73 16.40 4.01 5.22
C HIS A 73 16.24 2.80 4.27
N LYS A 74 15.90 3.03 2.99
CA LYS A 74 15.77 1.93 2.02
C LYS A 74 17.12 1.29 1.75
N ARG A 75 17.21 -0.01 1.98
CA ARG A 75 18.46 -0.75 1.74
C ARG A 75 18.56 -1.25 0.30
N PRO A 76 19.78 -1.45 -0.24
CA PRO A 76 19.96 -2.17 -1.48
C PRO A 76 19.29 -3.55 -1.44
N GLY A 77 18.54 -3.89 -2.49
CA GLY A 77 17.82 -5.16 -2.60
C GLY A 77 16.50 -5.24 -1.81
N GLN A 78 16.17 -4.23 -1.00
CA GLN A 78 14.88 -4.14 -0.33
C GLN A 78 13.78 -3.69 -1.30
N GLU A 79 12.66 -4.38 -1.32
CA GLU A 79 11.50 -3.97 -2.11
C GLU A 79 10.55 -3.09 -1.32
N TRP A 80 10.15 -1.98 -1.92
CA TRP A 80 9.12 -1.09 -1.40
C TRP A 80 7.93 -1.11 -2.34
N ILE A 81 6.75 -1.40 -1.79
CA ILE A 81 5.49 -1.51 -2.52
C ILE A 81 4.48 -0.55 -1.90
N ALA A 82 3.92 0.34 -2.70
CA ALA A 82 2.89 1.27 -2.26
C ALA A 82 1.53 0.91 -2.85
N GLY A 83 0.48 1.07 -2.06
CA GLY A 83 -0.92 1.00 -2.48
C GLY A 83 -1.75 2.09 -1.81
N GLY A 84 -3.04 2.10 -2.09
CA GLY A 84 -3.99 3.06 -1.52
C GLY A 84 -4.37 4.18 -2.47
N ASN A 85 -5.27 5.06 -2.00
CA ASN A 85 -5.95 6.05 -2.85
C ASN A 85 -5.02 7.01 -3.59
N ALA A 86 -3.87 7.36 -3.02
CA ALA A 86 -2.92 8.26 -3.67
C ALA A 86 -2.16 7.60 -4.84
N CYS A 87 -2.16 6.27 -4.92
CA CYS A 87 -1.37 5.53 -5.91
C CYS A 87 -1.96 5.55 -7.33
N VAL A 88 -3.15 6.11 -7.53
CA VAL A 88 -3.73 6.31 -8.88
C VAL A 88 -2.89 7.25 -9.76
N THR A 89 -2.02 8.05 -9.15
CA THR A 89 -1.04 8.89 -9.81
C THR A 89 0.36 8.51 -9.33
N PRO A 90 0.94 7.40 -9.81
CA PRO A 90 2.15 6.81 -9.25
C PRO A 90 3.42 7.62 -9.50
N THR A 91 3.42 8.54 -10.46
CA THR A 91 4.61 9.30 -10.88
C THR A 91 5.31 10.02 -9.72
N GLY A 92 4.56 10.48 -8.72
CA GLY A 92 5.12 11.20 -7.57
C GLY A 92 6.00 10.36 -6.64
N ILE A 93 5.88 9.01 -6.69
CA ILE A 93 6.64 8.09 -5.82
C ILE A 93 7.34 6.97 -6.59
N ALA A 94 7.15 6.87 -7.91
CA ALA A 94 7.72 5.80 -8.72
C ALA A 94 9.25 5.71 -8.63
N TRP A 95 9.91 6.82 -8.35
CA TRP A 95 11.36 6.89 -8.18
C TRP A 95 11.86 6.30 -6.84
N ILE A 96 10.97 6.11 -5.84
CA ILE A 96 11.30 5.50 -4.54
C ILE A 96 10.81 4.05 -4.49
N MET A 97 9.61 3.79 -5.01
CA MET A 97 8.98 2.48 -4.93
C MET A 97 9.51 1.52 -6.01
N ASN A 98 9.55 0.24 -5.70
CA ASN A 98 9.80 -0.79 -6.71
C ASN A 98 8.51 -1.14 -7.44
N TYR A 99 7.41 -1.11 -6.70
CA TYR A 99 6.08 -1.41 -7.25
C TYR A 99 5.05 -0.45 -6.68
N VAL A 100 4.05 -0.15 -7.49
CA VAL A 100 2.88 0.65 -7.08
C VAL A 100 1.62 -0.13 -7.41
N TRP A 101 0.76 -0.31 -6.41
CA TRP A 101 -0.52 -0.96 -6.58
C TRP A 101 -1.59 0.05 -6.96
N ILE A 102 -2.32 -0.24 -8.05
CA ILE A 102 -3.42 0.58 -8.56
C ILE A 102 -4.67 -0.31 -8.67
N GLY A 103 -5.74 0.07 -8.00
CA GLY A 103 -6.98 -0.68 -7.94
C GLY A 103 -7.09 -1.60 -6.73
N ASP A 104 -7.97 -2.60 -6.80
CA ASP A 104 -8.22 -3.54 -5.71
C ASP A 104 -7.12 -4.60 -5.61
N CYS A 105 -6.66 -4.86 -4.39
CA CYS A 105 -5.61 -5.85 -4.13
C CYS A 105 -6.08 -7.04 -3.28
N ARG A 106 -7.34 -7.11 -2.88
CA ARG A 106 -7.83 -8.11 -1.93
C ARG A 106 -7.52 -9.55 -2.34
N ASP A 107 -7.84 -9.91 -3.57
CA ASP A 107 -7.63 -11.27 -4.08
C ASP A 107 -6.16 -11.60 -4.39
N SER A 108 -5.38 -10.57 -4.66
CA SER A 108 -3.98 -10.74 -5.10
C SER A 108 -2.96 -10.47 -3.99
N PHE A 109 -3.39 -9.97 -2.84
CA PHE A 109 -2.48 -9.59 -1.75
C PHE A 109 -1.66 -10.78 -1.25
N ALA A 110 -2.30 -11.94 -1.06
CA ALA A 110 -1.61 -13.17 -0.66
C ALA A 110 -0.53 -13.59 -1.67
N ARG A 111 -0.78 -13.39 -2.96
CA ARG A 111 0.18 -13.69 -4.03
C ARG A 111 1.42 -12.79 -3.96
N ILE A 112 1.22 -11.51 -3.62
CA ILE A 112 2.34 -10.57 -3.39
C ILE A 112 3.17 -11.01 -2.19
N LEU A 113 2.53 -11.41 -1.10
CA LEU A 113 3.23 -11.93 0.08
C LEU A 113 4.01 -13.20 -0.23
N ALA A 114 3.50 -14.04 -1.15
CA ALA A 114 4.20 -15.22 -1.67
C ALA A 114 5.37 -14.88 -2.62
N GLY A 115 5.58 -13.60 -2.94
CA GLY A 115 6.67 -13.16 -3.80
C GLY A 115 6.31 -12.98 -5.28
N GLU A 116 5.03 -13.18 -5.66
CA GLU A 116 4.59 -12.92 -7.02
C GLU A 116 4.58 -11.42 -7.32
N ARG A 117 4.98 -11.06 -8.55
CA ARG A 117 5.04 -9.66 -9.00
C ARG A 117 4.32 -9.43 -10.33
N ASP A 118 3.97 -10.49 -11.05
CA ASP A 118 3.10 -10.42 -12.22
C ASP A 118 1.64 -10.64 -11.81
N VAL A 119 1.06 -9.65 -11.15
CA VAL A 119 -0.33 -9.66 -10.69
C VAL A 119 -1.06 -8.43 -11.21
N ALA A 120 -2.37 -8.57 -11.46
CA ALA A 120 -3.19 -7.46 -11.92
C ALA A 120 -3.15 -6.31 -10.91
N GLY A 121 -3.06 -5.08 -11.39
CA GLY A 121 -2.98 -3.87 -10.57
C GLY A 121 -1.58 -3.48 -10.11
N LEU A 122 -0.59 -4.37 -10.15
CA LEU A 122 0.76 -4.08 -9.70
C LEU A 122 1.62 -3.52 -10.85
N LEU A 123 2.01 -2.25 -10.75
CA LEU A 123 2.93 -1.58 -11.65
C LEU A 123 4.38 -1.78 -11.19
N ASP A 124 5.23 -2.34 -12.04
CA ASP A 124 6.68 -2.29 -11.85
C ASP A 124 7.19 -0.89 -12.29
N THR A 125 7.70 -0.11 -11.36
CA THR A 125 8.13 1.27 -11.61
C THR A 125 9.36 1.38 -12.52
N ARG A 126 10.10 0.29 -12.70
CA ARG A 126 11.23 0.18 -13.64
C ARG A 126 10.77 -0.02 -15.09
N HIS A 127 9.52 -0.44 -15.27
CA HIS A 127 8.89 -0.72 -16.55
C HIS A 127 7.51 -0.04 -16.65
N PRO A 128 7.44 1.31 -16.57
CA PRO A 128 6.18 2.06 -16.49
C PRO A 128 5.37 2.01 -17.80
N ASP A 129 5.99 1.59 -18.88
CA ASP A 129 5.40 1.39 -20.21
C ASP A 129 4.59 0.09 -20.33
N ARG A 130 4.74 -0.83 -19.39
CA ARG A 130 3.93 -2.05 -19.38
C ARG A 130 2.48 -1.74 -19.06
N PRO A 131 1.53 -2.30 -19.83
CA PRO A 131 0.11 -2.10 -19.57
C PRO A 131 -0.26 -2.68 -18.19
N ILE A 132 -0.94 -1.86 -17.39
CA ILE A 132 -1.47 -2.29 -16.09
C ILE A 132 -2.83 -2.95 -16.35
N ARG A 133 -3.00 -4.15 -15.85
CA ARG A 133 -4.31 -4.80 -15.77
C ARG A 133 -5.03 -4.24 -14.56
N TYR A 134 -5.84 -3.20 -14.77
CA TYR A 134 -6.57 -2.56 -13.69
C TYR A 134 -7.58 -3.53 -13.07
N VAL A 135 -7.71 -3.49 -11.75
CA VAL A 135 -8.71 -4.23 -10.99
C VAL A 135 -9.67 -3.22 -10.39
N ASP A 136 -10.95 -3.32 -10.76
CA ASP A 136 -12.00 -2.46 -10.21
C ASP A 136 -12.11 -2.67 -8.69
N GLU A 137 -12.44 -1.59 -8.01
CA GLU A 137 -12.65 -1.62 -6.57
C GLU A 137 -14.15 -1.75 -6.28
N ASP A 138 -14.57 -2.93 -5.92
CA ASP A 138 -15.92 -3.17 -5.43
C ASP A 138 -16.06 -2.84 -3.93
N ILE A 139 -17.29 -2.66 -3.49
CA ILE A 139 -17.59 -2.54 -2.06
C ILE A 139 -17.21 -3.86 -1.37
N ASP A 140 -16.43 -3.76 -0.32
CA ASP A 140 -16.03 -4.92 0.46
C ASP A 140 -17.12 -5.27 1.47
N PRO A 141 -17.75 -6.46 1.39
CA PRO A 141 -18.70 -6.90 2.38
C PRO A 141 -18.04 -7.27 3.72
N GLU A 142 -16.72 -7.49 3.74
CA GLU A 142 -16.00 -7.78 4.97
C GLU A 142 -15.77 -6.49 5.80
N PRO A 143 -15.91 -6.54 7.13
CA PRO A 143 -15.64 -5.38 7.96
C PRO A 143 -14.14 -5.00 7.87
N LEU A 144 -13.87 -3.70 7.68
CA LEU A 144 -12.51 -3.15 7.63
C LEU A 144 -11.83 -3.13 9.01
N SER A 145 -12.62 -3.13 10.07
CA SER A 145 -12.19 -3.31 11.45
C SER A 145 -13.42 -3.65 12.28
N GLY A 146 -13.32 -4.60 13.17
CA GLY A 146 -14.34 -5.09 14.13
C GLY A 146 -15.80 -4.59 14.04
N SER A 147 -16.04 -3.31 13.85
CA SER A 147 -17.36 -2.68 13.80
C SER A 147 -17.62 -1.85 12.54
N GLU A 148 -16.68 -1.80 11.59
CA GLU A 148 -16.79 -0.93 10.42
C GLU A 148 -16.92 -1.73 9.14
N ILE A 149 -17.97 -1.44 8.37
CA ILE A 149 -18.21 -1.98 7.04
C ILE A 149 -18.17 -0.85 6.01
N GLU A 150 -17.71 -1.16 4.81
CA GLU A 150 -17.72 -0.21 3.71
C GLU A 150 -19.14 -0.12 3.14
N MET A 151 -19.70 1.09 3.14
CA MET A 151 -21.07 1.34 2.65
C MET A 151 -21.10 1.78 1.19
N SER A 152 -20.04 2.45 0.73
CA SER A 152 -19.93 2.94 -0.63
C SER A 152 -18.50 3.31 -1.00
N LYS A 153 -18.19 3.26 -2.29
CA LYS A 153 -16.96 3.79 -2.88
C LYS A 153 -17.27 4.90 -3.88
N GLY A 154 -16.29 5.79 -4.08
CA GLY A 154 -16.41 6.87 -5.04
C GLY A 154 -17.03 8.14 -4.47
N CYS A 155 -17.46 9.02 -5.37
CA CYS A 155 -18.07 10.30 -5.03
C CYS A 155 -19.07 10.70 -6.10
N PRO A 156 -20.33 11.01 -5.76
CA PRO A 156 -21.34 11.36 -6.74
C PRO A 156 -21.11 12.72 -7.43
N ARG A 157 -20.24 13.57 -6.87
CA ARG A 157 -20.05 14.94 -7.38
C ARG A 157 -19.20 15.04 -8.64
N ARG A 158 -18.53 13.99 -9.09
CA ARG A 158 -17.78 13.88 -10.35
C ARG A 158 -17.11 15.16 -10.86
N ARG A 159 -16.38 15.85 -9.99
CA ARG A 159 -15.65 17.07 -10.38
C ARG A 159 -14.47 16.75 -11.27
N LEU A 160 -14.28 17.47 -12.37
CA LEU A 160 -13.28 17.20 -13.40
C LEU A 160 -11.83 17.14 -12.87
N PHE A 161 -11.51 17.90 -11.83
CA PHE A 161 -10.17 17.92 -11.23
C PHE A 161 -9.92 16.83 -10.19
N CYS A 162 -10.95 16.05 -9.84
CA CYS A 162 -10.85 15.03 -8.80
C CYS A 162 -10.94 13.63 -9.42
N ILE A 163 -9.89 12.84 -9.27
CA ILE A 163 -9.82 11.47 -9.81
C ILE A 163 -10.80 10.51 -9.08
N HIS A 164 -11.11 10.78 -7.79
CA HIS A 164 -11.84 9.86 -6.94
C HIS A 164 -13.21 9.41 -7.50
N PRO A 165 -14.08 10.29 -8.06
CA PRO A 165 -15.35 9.85 -8.63
C PRO A 165 -15.23 9.05 -9.92
N TRP A 166 -14.07 9.08 -10.58
CA TRP A 166 -13.85 8.43 -11.85
C TRP A 166 -13.21 7.04 -11.73
N ARG A 167 -12.76 6.68 -10.53
CA ARG A 167 -12.16 5.37 -10.22
C ARG A 167 -13.19 4.25 -10.11
N HIS A 168 -14.42 4.60 -9.79
CA HIS A 168 -15.51 3.64 -9.55
C HIS A 168 -16.63 3.94 -10.57
N ARG A 169 -16.95 2.96 -11.35
CA ARG A 169 -18.03 3.03 -12.37
C ARG A 169 -19.29 2.35 -11.85
#